data_38a47f6d469577ac1fbd7fca5dddd8bd
#
_entry.id   38a47f6d469577ac1fbd7fca5dddd8bd
#
_cell.length_a   1.000
_cell.length_b   1.000
_cell.length_c   1.000
_cell.angle_alpha   90.00
_cell.angle_beta   90.00
_cell.angle_gamma   90.00
#
_symmetry.space_group_name_H-M   'P 1'
#
loop_
_entity.id
_entity.type
_entity.pdbx_description
1 polymer ?
#
loop_
_entity_poly.entity_id
_entity_poly.type
_entity_poly.pdbx_seq_one_letter_code
_entity_poly.pdbx_strand_id
1 'polypeptide(L)'
;EKVKKPIYKKWWFWVIIVVVVFAIAAGGSGSDKKDSKKNSVAGTEQTDNKDAKTKDSDAKDAEPEEDLSAVETEYTLGAGYYTAGIDLPVGKCNLTAVSGNGNINSSNLLKGGVNEMFGVDDGNDLYESSFNGLKMKENVVFHISGDVVVQVSYTEVTGGMTGREYDESQAVELGSGNYTAGTDFPAGTYTVTAVDGTGNVSSSNLLDGGMNEIFGVDDGNGLYTSEVKNVEFSDGVDLKVSGVNIRLVPAKE
;
A
#
# COMPACT_ATOMS: atom_id res chain seq x y z
N GLU A 1 -29.03 31.51 9.64
CA GLU A 1 -28.11 31.10 10.72
C GLU A 1 -27.31 29.88 10.25
N LYS A 2 -25.98 30.04 10.11
CA LYS A 2 -25.11 28.93 9.73
C LYS A 2 -24.89 28.05 10.96
N VAL A 3 -25.45 26.85 10.98
CA VAL A 3 -25.22 25.84 12.01
C VAL A 3 -23.75 25.40 11.93
N LYS A 4 -22.98 25.64 13.00
CA LYS A 4 -21.56 25.22 13.08
C LYS A 4 -21.51 23.70 13.19
N LYS A 5 -20.80 23.04 12.26
CA LYS A 5 -20.58 21.58 12.29
C LYS A 5 -19.88 21.19 13.61
N PRO A 6 -20.32 20.13 14.31
CA PRO A 6 -19.73 19.69 15.57
C PRO A 6 -18.29 19.22 15.40
N ILE A 7 -17.45 19.47 16.43
CA ILE A 7 -15.99 19.34 16.41
C ILE A 7 -15.51 17.91 16.07
N TYR A 8 -16.28 16.88 16.44
CA TYR A 8 -15.97 15.47 16.13
C TYR A 8 -16.12 15.10 14.64
N LYS A 9 -16.73 15.96 13.81
CA LYS A 9 -16.81 15.81 12.35
C LYS A 9 -15.63 16.45 11.61
N LYS A 10 -14.62 16.93 12.31
CA LYS A 10 -13.40 17.45 11.70
C LYS A 10 -12.32 16.39 11.81
N TRP A 11 -11.74 15.97 10.67
CA TRP A 11 -10.74 14.90 10.60
C TRP A 11 -9.54 15.07 11.56
N TRP A 12 -9.10 16.31 11.82
CA TRP A 12 -8.03 16.61 12.77
C TRP A 12 -8.34 16.17 14.21
N PHE A 13 -9.61 16.05 14.59
CA PHE A 13 -10.04 15.55 15.90
C PHE A 13 -9.65 14.08 16.09
N TRP A 14 -9.77 13.27 15.05
CA TRP A 14 -9.39 11.85 15.06
C TRP A 14 -7.88 11.65 15.06
N VAL A 15 -7.11 12.53 14.41
CA VAL A 15 -5.64 12.53 14.47
C VAL A 15 -5.16 12.77 15.90
N ILE A 16 -5.79 13.68 16.65
CA ILE A 16 -5.45 13.93 18.07
C ILE A 16 -5.73 12.69 18.92
N ILE A 17 -6.86 11.99 18.70
CA ILE A 17 -7.19 10.76 19.44
C ILE A 17 -6.14 9.67 19.19
N VAL A 18 -5.71 9.47 17.96
CA VAL A 18 -4.66 8.49 17.62
C VAL A 18 -3.34 8.84 18.30
N VAL A 19 -2.93 10.12 18.29
CA VAL A 19 -1.70 10.57 18.96
C VAL A 19 -1.78 10.37 20.49
N VAL A 20 -2.95 10.62 21.11
CA VAL A 20 -3.15 10.42 22.55
C VAL A 20 -3.12 8.94 22.93
N VAL A 21 -3.70 8.05 22.10
CA VAL A 21 -3.66 6.60 22.32
C VAL A 21 -2.22 6.07 22.21
N PHE A 22 -1.44 6.57 21.25
CA PHE A 22 -0.01 6.21 21.12
C PHE A 22 0.84 6.74 22.29
N ALA A 23 0.54 7.95 22.80
CA ALA A 23 1.26 8.50 23.95
C ALA A 23 0.98 7.73 25.25
N ILE A 24 -0.22 7.17 25.43
CA ILE A 24 -0.56 6.34 26.58
C ILE A 24 0.10 4.95 26.48
N ALA A 25 0.26 4.39 25.30
CA ALA A 25 0.93 3.10 25.08
C ALA A 25 2.46 3.17 25.26
N ALA A 26 3.07 4.36 25.07
CA ALA A 26 4.51 4.58 25.21
C ALA A 26 4.93 5.07 26.62
N GLY A 27 4.00 5.34 27.53
CA GLY A 27 4.24 5.93 28.84
C GLY A 27 4.16 4.95 30.00
N GLY A 28 5.14 4.04 30.11
CA GLY A 28 5.26 3.17 31.26
C GLY A 28 6.69 2.85 31.65
N SER A 29 7.21 3.56 32.65
CA SER A 29 8.42 3.35 33.48
C SER A 29 9.55 4.37 33.24
N GLY A 30 9.86 5.30 34.13
CA GLY A 30 10.14 5.43 35.50
C GLY A 30 11.50 6.10 35.70
N SER A 31 11.52 7.33 36.26
CA SER A 31 12.54 8.00 37.15
C SER A 31 14.05 7.79 36.87
N ASP A 32 14.89 8.81 36.93
CA ASP A 32 15.23 9.83 37.91
C ASP A 32 16.26 10.84 37.36
N LYS A 33 16.08 12.09 37.80
CA LYS A 33 16.95 13.23 38.11
C LYS A 33 18.48 13.20 37.79
N LYS A 34 19.03 14.25 37.19
CA LYS A 34 19.65 15.43 37.83
C LYS A 34 20.46 16.30 36.85
N ASP A 35 20.16 17.60 36.92
CA ASP A 35 20.97 18.84 36.90
C ASP A 35 22.37 18.88 36.24
N SER A 36 22.62 19.79 35.35
CA SER A 36 23.22 21.11 35.56
C SER A 36 24.17 21.60 34.45
N LYS A 37 23.92 22.87 34.05
CA LYS A 37 24.81 23.99 33.69
C LYS A 37 25.67 23.93 32.42
N LYS A 38 25.26 24.79 31.46
CA LYS A 38 25.87 26.10 31.10
C LYS A 38 27.37 26.13 30.84
N ASN A 39 27.85 26.36 29.64
CA ASN A 39 28.49 27.65 29.31
C ASN A 39 28.81 27.79 27.79
N SER A 40 28.61 28.97 27.33
CA SER A 40 28.93 29.66 26.10
C SER A 40 30.45 29.78 25.85
N VAL A 41 30.86 29.98 24.61
CA VAL A 41 31.54 31.15 24.09
C VAL A 41 32.17 30.87 22.70
N ALA A 42 31.85 31.71 21.80
CA ALA A 42 32.38 32.22 20.54
C ALA A 42 33.86 32.03 20.19
N GLY A 43 34.12 32.02 18.89
CA GLY A 43 35.43 32.31 18.31
C GLY A 43 35.49 32.09 16.81
N THR A 44 35.35 33.16 16.08
CA THR A 44 35.62 33.42 14.67
C THR A 44 37.06 33.07 14.31
N GLU A 45 37.33 32.54 13.12
CA GLU A 45 38.22 33.17 12.15
C GLU A 45 38.30 32.44 10.80
N GLN A 46 38.33 33.23 9.79
CA GLN A 46 38.35 33.04 8.36
C GLN A 46 39.81 32.93 7.89
N THR A 47 40.12 32.05 6.95
CA THR A 47 41.20 32.30 5.97
C THR A 47 40.92 31.61 4.65
N ASP A 48 40.88 32.44 3.61
CA ASP A 48 40.96 32.08 2.19
C ASP A 48 42.22 31.26 1.87
N ASN A 49 42.14 30.35 0.94
CA ASN A 49 43.09 30.33 -0.17
C ASN A 49 42.60 29.55 -1.41
N LYS A 50 42.99 30.04 -2.51
CA LYS A 50 42.66 29.93 -3.91
C LYS A 50 43.38 28.77 -4.62
N ASP A 51 42.73 28.31 -5.73
CA ASP A 51 43.27 27.70 -6.94
C ASP A 51 43.83 26.27 -6.91
N ALA A 52 43.10 25.34 -7.59
CA ALA A 52 43.64 24.60 -8.73
C ALA A 52 42.54 23.86 -9.50
N LYS A 53 42.42 24.20 -10.74
CA LYS A 53 41.58 23.67 -11.81
C LYS A 53 42.10 22.30 -12.24
N THR A 54 41.33 21.24 -12.05
CA THR A 54 41.51 19.99 -12.82
C THR A 54 40.18 19.64 -13.44
N LYS A 55 40.12 19.73 -14.76
CA LYS A 55 39.08 19.15 -15.59
C LYS A 55 39.28 17.63 -15.56
N ASP A 56 38.35 16.93 -14.97
CA ASP A 56 38.14 15.52 -15.28
C ASP A 56 36.76 15.41 -15.92
N SER A 57 36.78 14.94 -17.15
CA SER A 57 35.60 14.67 -17.96
C SER A 57 35.10 13.28 -17.59
N ASP A 58 34.22 13.20 -16.61
CA ASP A 58 33.41 11.98 -16.42
C ASP A 58 32.40 11.91 -17.55
N ALA A 59 32.65 10.99 -18.46
CA ALA A 59 31.67 10.47 -19.38
C ALA A 59 30.59 9.79 -18.53
N LYS A 60 29.46 10.49 -18.32
CA LYS A 60 28.26 9.92 -17.82
C LYS A 60 27.79 8.91 -18.87
N ASP A 61 27.95 7.63 -18.55
CA ASP A 61 27.27 6.53 -19.26
C ASP A 61 25.77 6.88 -19.22
N ALA A 62 25.23 7.28 -20.38
CA ALA A 62 23.81 7.47 -20.54
C ALA A 62 23.18 6.07 -20.57
N GLU A 63 22.51 5.66 -19.50
CA GLU A 63 21.55 4.57 -19.59
C GLU A 63 20.63 4.86 -20.78
N PRO A 64 20.29 3.84 -21.60
CA PRO A 64 19.37 4.02 -22.70
C PRO A 64 18.05 4.57 -22.15
N GLU A 65 17.61 5.72 -22.68
CA GLU A 65 16.29 6.28 -22.35
C GLU A 65 15.23 5.25 -22.74
N GLU A 66 14.49 4.76 -21.77
CA GLU A 66 13.39 3.83 -21.96
C GLU A 66 12.31 4.54 -22.78
N ASP A 67 11.84 3.93 -23.88
CA ASP A 67 10.73 4.48 -24.66
C ASP A 67 9.42 4.24 -23.93
N LEU A 68 8.97 5.23 -23.18
CA LEU A 68 7.74 5.20 -22.39
C LEU A 68 6.46 5.54 -23.19
N SER A 69 6.58 5.78 -24.49
CA SER A 69 5.43 6.19 -25.33
C SER A 69 4.35 5.12 -25.50
N ALA A 70 4.70 3.84 -25.27
CA ALA A 70 3.80 2.70 -25.36
C ALA A 70 3.24 2.25 -23.99
N VAL A 71 3.61 2.92 -22.90
CA VAL A 71 3.13 2.55 -21.55
C VAL A 71 1.67 2.95 -21.41
N GLU A 72 0.83 1.99 -21.00
CA GLU A 72 -0.57 2.27 -20.68
C GLU A 72 -0.64 3.25 -19.50
N THR A 73 -1.57 4.22 -19.59
CA THR A 73 -1.70 5.29 -18.59
C THR A 73 -2.96 5.16 -17.73
N GLU A 74 -3.81 4.17 -17.99
CA GLU A 74 -5.04 3.93 -17.24
C GLU A 74 -5.17 2.46 -16.85
N TYR A 75 -5.44 2.21 -15.56
CA TYR A 75 -5.60 0.88 -15.00
C TYR A 75 -6.86 0.83 -14.15
N THR A 76 -7.59 -0.28 -14.17
CA THR A 76 -8.71 -0.55 -13.28
C THR A 76 -8.33 -1.70 -12.35
N LEU A 77 -8.29 -1.42 -11.04
CA LEU A 77 -7.75 -2.31 -10.03
C LEU A 77 -8.79 -2.63 -8.95
N GLY A 78 -8.90 -3.91 -8.59
CA GLY A 78 -9.62 -4.37 -7.41
C GLY A 78 -8.68 -4.55 -6.22
N ALA A 79 -9.12 -5.33 -5.20
CA ALA A 79 -8.32 -5.60 -4.03
C ALA A 79 -6.97 -6.27 -4.36
N GLY A 80 -5.90 -5.84 -3.68
CA GLY A 80 -4.55 -6.38 -3.91
C GLY A 80 -3.42 -5.42 -3.59
N TYR A 81 -2.21 -5.90 -3.80
CA TYR A 81 -0.94 -5.19 -3.60
C TYR A 81 -0.27 -4.94 -4.95
N TYR A 82 -0.10 -3.69 -5.34
CA TYR A 82 0.43 -3.29 -6.65
C TYR A 82 1.74 -2.54 -6.48
N THR A 83 2.83 -3.11 -6.96
CA THR A 83 4.17 -2.55 -6.84
C THR A 83 4.53 -1.75 -8.08
N ALA A 84 4.91 -0.48 -7.91
CA ALA A 84 5.41 0.36 -9.00
C ALA A 84 6.74 -0.18 -9.55
N GLY A 85 6.86 -0.25 -10.88
CA GLY A 85 7.96 -0.90 -11.61
C GLY A 85 7.73 -2.38 -11.89
N ILE A 86 6.74 -3.02 -11.21
CA ILE A 86 6.36 -4.41 -11.43
C ILE A 86 4.93 -4.50 -11.96
N ASP A 87 3.94 -4.10 -11.17
CA ASP A 87 2.51 -4.24 -11.48
C ASP A 87 1.92 -2.96 -12.09
N LEU A 88 2.55 -1.82 -11.84
CA LEU A 88 2.15 -0.49 -12.30
C LEU A 88 3.37 0.32 -12.74
N PRO A 89 3.23 1.27 -13.67
CA PRO A 89 4.31 2.17 -14.05
C PRO A 89 4.82 3.01 -12.87
N VAL A 90 6.07 3.45 -12.99
CA VAL A 90 6.63 4.49 -12.11
C VAL A 90 6.16 5.86 -12.59
N GLY A 91 5.67 6.72 -11.67
CA GLY A 91 5.18 8.04 -12.06
C GLY A 91 4.29 8.72 -11.03
N LYS A 92 3.38 9.54 -11.52
CA LYS A 92 2.38 10.24 -10.73
C LYS A 92 0.99 9.98 -11.31
N CYS A 93 0.05 9.60 -10.47
CA CYS A 93 -1.30 9.26 -10.89
C CYS A 93 -2.38 9.87 -10.01
N ASN A 94 -3.58 9.88 -10.54
CA ASN A 94 -4.82 10.18 -9.85
C ASN A 94 -5.62 8.89 -9.68
N LEU A 95 -6.38 8.81 -8.59
CA LEU A 95 -7.24 7.68 -8.27
C LEU A 95 -8.70 8.13 -8.30
N THR A 96 -9.59 7.28 -8.82
CA THR A 96 -11.03 7.48 -8.79
C THR A 96 -11.72 6.17 -8.42
N ALA A 97 -12.65 6.19 -7.47
CA ALA A 97 -13.48 5.04 -7.14
C ALA A 97 -14.48 4.82 -8.28
N VAL A 98 -14.54 3.58 -8.81
CA VAL A 98 -15.45 3.18 -9.90
C VAL A 98 -16.67 2.47 -9.35
N SER A 99 -16.48 1.63 -8.34
CA SER A 99 -17.54 0.89 -7.64
C SER A 99 -17.08 0.46 -6.26
N GLY A 100 -18.01 0.06 -5.40
CA GLY A 100 -17.74 -0.47 -4.08
C GLY A 100 -17.13 0.52 -3.11
N ASN A 101 -16.65 0.00 -1.98
CA ASN A 101 -15.97 0.78 -0.95
C ASN A 101 -14.91 -0.08 -0.22
N GLY A 102 -13.93 0.59 0.39
CA GLY A 102 -12.84 -0.09 1.07
C GLY A 102 -11.79 0.88 1.58
N ASN A 103 -10.56 0.41 1.67
CA ASN A 103 -9.43 1.25 2.05
C ASN A 103 -8.36 1.20 0.95
N ILE A 104 -7.73 2.35 0.73
CA ILE A 104 -6.53 2.45 -0.09
C ILE A 104 -5.38 2.99 0.74
N ASN A 105 -4.21 2.41 0.59
CA ASN A 105 -3.01 2.93 1.20
C ASN A 105 -1.77 2.69 0.33
N SER A 106 -0.68 3.39 0.64
CA SER A 106 0.59 3.19 -0.05
C SER A 106 1.77 3.20 0.91
N SER A 107 2.82 2.44 0.61
CA SER A 107 4.01 2.29 1.46
C SER A 107 4.79 3.60 1.67
N ASN A 108 4.56 4.61 0.84
CA ASN A 108 5.22 5.93 0.91
C ASN A 108 4.35 7.04 1.52
N LEU A 109 3.45 6.72 2.44
CA LEU A 109 2.43 7.59 3.01
C LEU A 109 2.90 9.05 3.26
N LEU A 110 4.05 9.26 3.90
CA LEU A 110 4.57 10.59 4.24
C LEU A 110 5.38 11.27 3.10
N LYS A 111 5.50 10.62 1.94
CA LYS A 111 6.33 11.07 0.81
C LYS A 111 5.54 11.18 -0.50
N GLY A 112 4.26 11.54 -0.41
CA GLY A 112 3.34 11.68 -1.53
C GLY A 112 2.51 10.42 -1.77
N GLY A 113 2.29 9.62 -0.73
CA GLY A 113 1.42 8.47 -0.70
C GLY A 113 -0.02 8.80 -0.30
N VAL A 114 -0.84 7.75 -0.09
CA VAL A 114 -2.25 7.78 0.26
C VAL A 114 -2.56 6.85 1.42
N ASN A 115 -3.56 7.19 2.23
CA ASN A 115 -4.21 6.30 3.21
C ASN A 115 -5.61 6.85 3.49
N GLU A 116 -6.63 6.31 2.80
CA GLU A 116 -8.00 6.81 2.84
C GLU A 116 -9.02 5.67 2.88
N MET A 117 -10.17 5.93 3.49
CA MET A 117 -11.40 5.18 3.22
C MET A 117 -11.91 5.64 1.86
N PHE A 118 -11.97 4.74 0.90
CA PHE A 118 -12.18 5.06 -0.50
C PHE A 118 -13.40 4.32 -1.05
N GLY A 119 -14.21 5.01 -1.84
CA GLY A 119 -15.41 4.41 -2.39
C GLY A 119 -16.21 5.37 -3.25
N VAL A 120 -17.25 4.88 -3.92
CA VAL A 120 -18.15 5.74 -4.68
C VAL A 120 -18.92 6.67 -3.75
N ASP A 121 -19.13 7.91 -4.20
CA ASP A 121 -19.92 8.90 -3.45
C ASP A 121 -21.38 8.43 -3.36
N ASP A 122 -21.80 8.03 -2.17
CA ASP A 122 -23.19 7.64 -1.85
C ASP A 122 -23.96 8.73 -1.11
N GLY A 123 -23.38 9.92 -0.99
CA GLY A 123 -23.93 11.08 -0.28
C GLY A 123 -23.75 11.05 1.24
N ASN A 124 -22.99 10.10 1.79
CA ASN A 124 -22.77 9.96 3.23
C ASN A 124 -21.50 10.64 3.75
N ASP A 125 -20.67 11.23 2.89
CA ASP A 125 -19.38 11.85 3.25
C ASP A 125 -18.42 10.89 4.03
N LEU A 126 -18.58 9.57 3.92
CA LEU A 126 -17.76 8.59 4.63
C LEU A 126 -16.52 8.18 3.85
N TYR A 127 -16.62 8.20 2.52
CA TYR A 127 -15.60 7.76 1.61
C TYR A 127 -15.10 8.91 0.74
N GLU A 128 -13.80 8.96 0.51
CA GLU A 128 -13.25 9.79 -0.56
C GLU A 128 -13.44 9.07 -1.88
N SER A 129 -13.97 9.75 -2.90
CA SER A 129 -14.21 9.16 -4.22
C SER A 129 -13.08 9.43 -5.22
N SER A 130 -12.15 10.31 -4.87
CA SER A 130 -11.00 10.66 -5.70
C SER A 130 -9.79 11.07 -4.86
N PHE A 131 -8.59 10.77 -5.34
CA PHE A 131 -7.33 11.21 -4.76
C PHE A 131 -6.36 11.62 -5.88
N ASN A 132 -5.79 12.83 -5.78
CA ASN A 132 -4.94 13.37 -6.83
C ASN A 132 -3.47 13.38 -6.44
N GLY A 133 -2.62 12.94 -7.36
CA GLY A 133 -1.18 13.13 -7.25
C GLY A 133 -0.46 12.12 -6.38
N LEU A 134 -0.95 10.87 -6.33
CA LEU A 134 -0.21 9.75 -5.76
C LEU A 134 1.11 9.57 -6.50
N LYS A 135 2.22 9.49 -5.74
CA LYS A 135 3.56 9.29 -6.30
C LYS A 135 3.94 7.82 -6.23
N MET A 136 3.85 7.15 -7.36
CA MET A 136 4.27 5.77 -7.57
C MET A 136 5.74 5.73 -7.98
N LYS A 137 6.65 5.85 -6.99
CA LYS A 137 8.10 5.66 -7.21
C LYS A 137 8.42 4.18 -7.25
N GLU A 138 9.55 3.83 -7.82
CA GLU A 138 10.08 2.47 -7.85
C GLU A 138 9.93 1.76 -6.50
N ASN A 139 9.37 0.53 -6.52
CA ASN A 139 9.09 -0.30 -5.35
C ASN A 139 8.06 0.28 -4.34
N VAL A 140 7.35 1.34 -4.67
CA VAL A 140 6.19 1.76 -3.88
C VAL A 140 5.07 0.76 -4.08
N VAL A 141 4.54 0.23 -2.97
CA VAL A 141 3.39 -0.65 -2.96
C VAL A 141 2.12 0.17 -2.73
N PHE A 142 1.15 0.05 -3.64
CA PHE A 142 -0.20 0.55 -3.51
C PHE A 142 -1.12 -0.61 -3.16
N HIS A 143 -1.83 -0.51 -2.03
CA HIS A 143 -2.72 -1.54 -1.52
C HIS A 143 -4.17 -1.08 -1.55
N ILE A 144 -5.04 -1.96 -2.02
CA ILE A 144 -6.49 -1.82 -2.06
C ILE A 144 -7.09 -2.99 -1.28
N SER A 145 -8.01 -2.73 -0.34
CA SER A 145 -8.75 -3.74 0.41
C SER A 145 -10.25 -3.46 0.40
N GLY A 146 -11.07 -4.51 0.63
CA GLY A 146 -12.52 -4.45 0.48
C GLY A 146 -12.96 -4.68 -0.96
N ASP A 147 -14.18 -4.23 -1.30
CA ASP A 147 -14.79 -4.41 -2.63
C ASP A 147 -14.63 -3.19 -3.54
N VAL A 148 -13.85 -2.20 -3.12
CA VAL A 148 -13.63 -1.00 -3.94
C VAL A 148 -12.83 -1.33 -5.21
N VAL A 149 -13.35 -0.85 -6.34
CA VAL A 149 -12.65 -0.85 -7.62
C VAL A 149 -12.14 0.56 -7.90
N VAL A 150 -10.84 0.67 -8.16
CA VAL A 150 -10.13 1.95 -8.33
C VAL A 150 -9.63 2.09 -9.76
N GLN A 151 -9.97 3.21 -10.42
CA GLN A 151 -9.29 3.63 -11.64
C GLN A 151 -8.06 4.45 -11.29
N VAL A 152 -6.92 4.03 -11.81
CA VAL A 152 -5.63 4.71 -11.70
C VAL A 152 -5.32 5.37 -13.03
N SER A 153 -5.21 6.71 -13.06
CA SER A 153 -4.93 7.49 -14.28
C SER A 153 -3.63 8.24 -14.11
N TYR A 154 -2.61 7.88 -14.88
CA TYR A 154 -1.29 8.50 -14.81
C TYR A 154 -1.29 9.88 -15.46
N THR A 155 -0.80 10.88 -14.72
CA THR A 155 -0.55 12.25 -15.21
C THR A 155 0.90 12.44 -15.63
N GLU A 156 1.80 11.54 -15.18
CA GLU A 156 3.22 11.52 -15.51
C GLU A 156 3.72 10.09 -15.38
N VAL A 157 4.40 9.57 -16.39
CA VAL A 157 5.09 8.29 -16.39
C VAL A 157 6.58 8.56 -16.49
N THR A 158 7.37 8.02 -15.54
CA THR A 158 8.82 8.22 -15.45
C THR A 158 9.60 6.90 -15.51
N GLY A 159 8.92 5.75 -15.54
CA GLY A 159 9.47 4.42 -15.73
C GLY A 159 8.36 3.44 -16.09
N GLY A 160 8.70 2.38 -16.79
CA GLY A 160 7.79 1.30 -17.19
C GLY A 160 7.45 0.35 -16.05
N MET A 161 6.98 -0.83 -16.42
CA MET A 161 6.76 -1.96 -15.52
C MET A 161 7.15 -3.26 -16.21
N THR A 162 7.56 -4.26 -15.43
CA THR A 162 7.93 -5.59 -15.96
C THR A 162 6.73 -6.50 -16.21
N GLY A 163 5.64 -6.24 -15.52
CA GLY A 163 4.47 -7.12 -15.45
C GLY A 163 4.69 -8.32 -14.52
N ARG A 164 3.59 -8.82 -13.93
CA ARG A 164 3.61 -10.04 -13.13
C ARG A 164 2.86 -11.12 -13.87
N GLU A 165 3.48 -12.27 -14.05
CA GLU A 165 2.86 -13.44 -14.63
C GLU A 165 2.48 -14.44 -13.54
N TYR A 166 1.42 -15.24 -13.78
CA TYR A 166 0.95 -16.26 -12.84
C TYR A 166 1.00 -17.64 -13.47
N ASP A 167 1.21 -18.66 -12.64
CA ASP A 167 1.25 -20.07 -13.07
C ASP A 167 -0.01 -20.81 -12.63
N GLU A 168 -1.00 -20.84 -13.49
CA GLU A 168 -2.26 -21.56 -13.29
C GLU A 168 -2.07 -23.06 -13.08
N SER A 169 -0.99 -23.64 -13.60
CA SER A 169 -0.69 -25.07 -13.46
C SER A 169 -0.23 -25.45 -12.05
N GLN A 170 0.20 -24.48 -11.25
CA GLN A 170 0.63 -24.64 -9.86
C GLN A 170 -0.42 -24.13 -8.86
N ALA A 171 -1.64 -23.87 -9.32
CA ALA A 171 -2.71 -23.42 -8.46
C ALA A 171 -3.07 -24.47 -7.39
N VAL A 172 -3.34 -23.99 -6.17
CA VAL A 172 -3.75 -24.79 -5.01
C VAL A 172 -5.13 -24.39 -4.56
N GLU A 173 -6.02 -25.35 -4.31
CA GLU A 173 -7.34 -25.10 -3.72
C GLU A 173 -7.33 -25.49 -2.25
N LEU A 174 -7.83 -24.60 -1.39
CA LEU A 174 -7.89 -24.77 0.06
C LEU A 174 -9.31 -24.53 0.56
N GLY A 175 -9.82 -25.48 1.37
CA GLY A 175 -11.06 -25.33 2.11
C GLY A 175 -10.84 -24.68 3.48
N SER A 176 -11.86 -24.75 4.36
CA SER A 176 -11.72 -24.25 5.74
C SER A 176 -10.62 -25.01 6.49
N GLY A 177 -9.66 -24.26 7.06
CA GLY A 177 -8.50 -24.82 7.75
C GLY A 177 -7.49 -23.76 8.17
N ASN A 178 -6.41 -24.23 8.81
CA ASN A 178 -5.21 -23.46 9.07
C ASN A 178 -4.08 -24.10 8.27
N TYR A 179 -3.35 -23.30 7.53
CA TYR A 179 -2.30 -23.71 6.62
C TYR A 179 -1.05 -22.87 6.86
N THR A 180 0.13 -23.40 6.58
CA THR A 180 1.41 -22.69 6.72
C THR A 180 2.13 -22.70 5.37
N ALA A 181 2.45 -21.53 4.84
CA ALA A 181 3.26 -21.40 3.62
C ALA A 181 4.63 -22.02 3.82
N GLY A 182 5.17 -22.66 2.77
CA GLY A 182 6.39 -23.46 2.82
C GLY A 182 6.19 -24.88 3.39
N THR A 183 5.02 -25.17 4.00
CA THR A 183 4.71 -26.49 4.57
C THR A 183 3.51 -27.13 3.87
N ASP A 184 2.35 -26.46 3.86
CA ASP A 184 1.10 -26.97 3.30
C ASP A 184 0.91 -26.54 1.84
N PHE A 185 1.49 -25.44 1.45
CA PHE A 185 1.59 -24.94 0.08
C PHE A 185 2.91 -24.14 -0.09
N PRO A 186 3.43 -23.98 -1.31
CA PRO A 186 4.68 -23.24 -1.53
C PRO A 186 4.60 -21.81 -1.00
N ALA A 187 5.72 -21.27 -0.48
CA ALA A 187 5.83 -19.85 -0.19
C ALA A 187 5.89 -19.05 -1.50
N GLY A 188 5.37 -17.81 -1.51
CA GLY A 188 5.39 -16.95 -2.71
C GLY A 188 4.32 -15.87 -2.70
N THR A 189 4.20 -15.19 -3.83
CA THR A 189 3.15 -14.18 -4.09
C THR A 189 2.00 -14.83 -4.85
N TYR A 190 0.76 -14.57 -4.45
CA TYR A 190 -0.42 -15.25 -4.97
C TYR A 190 -1.54 -14.30 -5.36
N THR A 191 -2.31 -14.67 -6.39
CA THR A 191 -3.70 -14.24 -6.50
C THR A 191 -4.56 -15.22 -5.72
N VAL A 192 -5.37 -14.70 -4.80
CA VAL A 192 -6.31 -15.47 -3.97
C VAL A 192 -7.72 -15.20 -4.48
N THR A 193 -8.46 -16.24 -4.87
CA THR A 193 -9.81 -16.12 -5.43
C THR A 193 -10.79 -17.01 -4.66
N ALA A 194 -12.00 -16.52 -4.37
CA ALA A 194 -13.09 -17.33 -3.82
C ALA A 194 -13.62 -18.30 -4.88
N VAL A 195 -13.76 -19.58 -4.52
CA VAL A 195 -14.30 -20.62 -5.42
C VAL A 195 -15.73 -20.97 -5.07
N ASP A 196 -16.02 -21.07 -3.77
CA ASP A 196 -17.34 -21.44 -3.27
C ASP A 196 -17.51 -21.03 -1.81
N GLY A 197 -18.73 -20.70 -1.40
CA GLY A 197 -19.05 -20.31 -0.04
C GLY A 197 -18.72 -18.86 0.27
N THR A 198 -18.89 -18.49 1.55
CA THR A 198 -18.57 -17.17 2.09
C THR A 198 -17.97 -17.32 3.49
N GLY A 199 -16.99 -16.49 3.81
CA GLY A 199 -16.33 -16.58 5.09
C GLY A 199 -15.18 -15.59 5.25
N ASN A 200 -14.24 -15.91 6.12
CA ASN A 200 -13.08 -15.05 6.36
C ASN A 200 -11.78 -15.74 5.94
N VAL A 201 -10.92 -15.00 5.27
CA VAL A 201 -9.54 -15.42 4.93
C VAL A 201 -8.58 -14.42 5.56
N SER A 202 -7.67 -14.92 6.40
CA SER A 202 -6.70 -14.07 7.08
C SER A 202 -5.32 -14.72 7.17
N SER A 203 -4.26 -13.92 7.12
CA SER A 203 -2.88 -14.36 7.27
C SER A 203 -2.16 -13.70 8.44
N SER A 204 -1.12 -14.35 8.96
CA SER A 204 -0.36 -13.87 10.11
C SER A 204 0.51 -12.65 9.80
N ASN A 205 0.81 -12.38 8.53
CA ASN A 205 1.61 -11.24 8.05
C ASN A 205 0.75 -10.06 7.57
N LEU A 206 -0.39 -9.81 8.22
CA LEU A 206 -1.38 -8.79 7.82
C LEU A 206 -0.79 -7.41 7.48
N LEU A 207 0.25 -6.98 8.18
CA LEU A 207 0.89 -5.68 7.98
C LEU A 207 2.06 -5.71 6.98
N ASP A 208 2.35 -6.90 6.44
CA ASP A 208 3.49 -7.14 5.56
C ASP A 208 3.06 -7.97 4.35
N GLY A 209 2.20 -7.40 3.52
CA GLY A 209 1.70 -8.00 2.28
C GLY A 209 0.66 -9.10 2.45
N GLY A 210 0.19 -9.36 3.68
CA GLY A 210 -0.84 -10.36 3.99
C GLY A 210 -2.27 -9.84 3.84
N MET A 211 -3.26 -10.65 4.23
CA MET A 211 -4.67 -10.32 4.05
C MET A 211 -5.53 -10.62 5.28
N ASN A 212 -6.66 -9.90 5.39
CA ASN A 212 -7.76 -10.22 6.29
C ASN A 212 -9.06 -9.66 5.67
N GLU A 213 -9.74 -10.52 4.92
CA GLU A 213 -10.91 -10.13 4.12
C GLU A 213 -12.11 -11.02 4.40
N ILE A 214 -13.30 -10.44 4.30
CA ILE A 214 -14.54 -11.20 4.19
C ILE A 214 -14.66 -11.66 2.74
N PHE A 215 -14.42 -12.94 2.51
CA PHE A 215 -14.29 -13.54 1.20
C PHE A 215 -15.55 -14.24 0.76
N GLY A 216 -15.90 -14.16 -0.51
CA GLY A 216 -17.00 -14.89 -1.09
C GLY A 216 -17.05 -14.74 -2.60
N VAL A 217 -17.79 -15.65 -3.25
CA VAL A 217 -18.06 -15.51 -4.68
C VAL A 217 -18.87 -14.24 -4.90
N ASP A 218 -18.46 -13.42 -5.89
CA ASP A 218 -19.17 -12.19 -6.22
C ASP A 218 -20.63 -12.50 -6.62
N ASP A 219 -21.57 -12.01 -5.80
CA ASP A 219 -23.02 -12.11 -6.02
C ASP A 219 -23.65 -10.77 -6.43
N GLY A 220 -22.84 -9.77 -6.70
CA GLY A 220 -23.23 -8.41 -7.06
C GLY A 220 -23.76 -7.55 -5.91
N ASN A 221 -23.67 -8.02 -4.66
CA ASN A 221 -24.14 -7.29 -3.48
C ASN A 221 -23.06 -6.42 -2.81
N GLY A 222 -21.78 -6.53 -3.24
CA GLY A 222 -20.66 -5.75 -2.70
C GLY A 222 -20.33 -6.03 -1.23
N LEU A 223 -20.73 -7.20 -0.71
CA LEU A 223 -20.49 -7.58 0.69
C LEU A 223 -19.21 -8.38 0.89
N TYR A 224 -18.66 -8.92 -0.18
CA TYR A 224 -17.54 -9.85 -0.15
C TYR A 224 -16.46 -9.46 -1.14
N THR A 225 -15.22 -9.61 -0.73
CA THR A 225 -14.07 -9.58 -1.65
C THR A 225 -14.00 -10.94 -2.35
N SER A 226 -14.02 -10.98 -3.68
CA SER A 226 -13.97 -12.23 -4.45
C SER A 226 -12.56 -12.61 -4.91
N GLU A 227 -11.68 -11.62 -5.03
CA GLU A 227 -10.29 -11.77 -5.45
C GLU A 227 -9.39 -10.77 -4.74
N VAL A 228 -8.21 -11.20 -4.29
CA VAL A 228 -7.12 -10.33 -3.84
C VAL A 228 -5.86 -10.70 -4.59
N LYS A 229 -5.25 -9.73 -5.29
CA LYS A 229 -4.03 -9.94 -6.09
C LYS A 229 -2.77 -9.65 -5.29
N ASN A 230 -1.72 -10.37 -5.64
CA ASN A 230 -0.36 -10.12 -5.15
C ASN A 230 -0.21 -10.22 -3.62
N VAL A 231 -0.96 -11.12 -2.98
CA VAL A 231 -0.81 -11.40 -1.55
C VAL A 231 0.48 -12.18 -1.34
N GLU A 232 1.31 -11.73 -0.40
CA GLU A 232 2.55 -12.41 -0.08
C GLU A 232 2.37 -13.41 1.06
N PHE A 233 2.73 -14.66 0.82
CA PHE A 233 2.84 -15.71 1.81
C PHE A 233 4.28 -16.21 1.87
N SER A 234 5.12 -15.50 2.61
CA SER A 234 6.51 -15.90 2.87
C SER A 234 6.55 -17.19 3.67
N ASP A 235 7.70 -17.89 3.66
CA ASP A 235 7.89 -19.13 4.43
C ASP A 235 7.53 -18.96 5.90
N GLY A 236 6.69 -19.87 6.43
CA GLY A 236 6.21 -19.83 7.80
C GLY A 236 5.01 -18.90 8.06
N VAL A 237 4.46 -18.22 7.04
CA VAL A 237 3.23 -17.44 7.21
C VAL A 237 2.04 -18.38 7.36
N ASP A 238 1.26 -18.15 8.42
CA ASP A 238 0.00 -18.89 8.66
C ASP A 238 -1.15 -18.24 7.87
N LEU A 239 -1.92 -19.07 7.17
CA LEU A 239 -3.14 -18.72 6.44
C LEU A 239 -4.32 -19.44 7.07
N LYS A 240 -5.31 -18.69 7.53
CA LYS A 240 -6.57 -19.22 8.05
C LYS A 240 -7.69 -18.98 7.05
N VAL A 241 -8.36 -20.06 6.67
CA VAL A 241 -9.55 -20.05 5.81
C VAL A 241 -10.74 -20.53 6.63
N SER A 242 -11.86 -19.84 6.58
CA SER A 242 -13.05 -20.19 7.36
C SER A 242 -14.33 -19.91 6.57
N GLY A 243 -15.13 -20.93 6.29
CA GLY A 243 -16.45 -20.81 5.66
C GLY A 243 -16.45 -20.64 4.14
N VAL A 244 -15.30 -20.52 3.51
CA VAL A 244 -15.12 -20.32 2.07
C VAL A 244 -14.09 -21.32 1.54
N ASN A 245 -14.21 -21.70 0.28
CA ASN A 245 -13.16 -22.39 -0.47
C ASN A 245 -12.45 -21.37 -1.35
N ILE A 246 -11.12 -21.38 -1.32
CA ILE A 246 -10.29 -20.46 -2.07
C ILE A 246 -9.34 -21.18 -3.03
N ARG A 247 -8.93 -20.46 -4.06
CA ARG A 247 -7.87 -20.87 -4.98
C ARG A 247 -6.70 -19.89 -4.90
N LEU A 248 -5.50 -20.43 -4.74
CA LEU A 248 -4.24 -19.71 -4.72
C LEU A 248 -3.53 -19.95 -6.06
N VAL A 249 -3.29 -18.91 -6.84
CA VAL A 249 -2.51 -18.99 -8.09
C VAL A 249 -1.19 -18.25 -7.87
N PRO A 250 -0.04 -18.97 -7.88
CA PRO A 250 1.25 -18.33 -7.62
C PRO A 250 1.70 -17.45 -8.78
N ALA A 251 2.37 -16.33 -8.45
CA ALA A 251 3.15 -15.60 -9.41
C ALA A 251 4.38 -16.42 -9.82
N LYS A 252 4.81 -16.29 -11.09
CA LYS A 252 6.08 -16.85 -11.55
C LYS A 252 7.24 -16.05 -10.96
N GLU A 253 8.29 -16.77 -10.54
CA GLU A 253 9.55 -16.17 -10.10
C GLU A 253 10.40 -15.68 -11.29
#